data_51606b40a851128075570a9896248627
#
_entry.id   51606b40a851128075570a9896248627
#
_cell.length_a   1.000
_cell.length_b   1.000
_cell.length_c   1.000
_cell.angle_alpha   90.00
_cell.angle_beta   90.00
_cell.angle_gamma   90.00
#
_symmetry.space_group_name_H-M   'P 1'
#
loop_
_entity.id
_entity.type
_entity.pdbx_description
1 polymer ?
#
loop_
_entity_poly.entity_id
_entity_poly.type
_entity_poly.pdbx_seq_one_letter_code
_entity_poly.pdbx_strand_id
1 'polypeptide(L)'
;MDGTERFGDFEGKEMKRPLKYIVLSFLLIIIPFSQNQAQNRQRFDGGMMVHMGYLHGDLSTLNHKAEGMTFGLGGVLRYHLGNHFRLGGEGYVSTLKQMHNGSYIRTNWGGLLADAYWQFGRWQPFAGVTIGGGKTSSLLMFEGSADDWEAESNAFLHNESFFFVNPNIGVEFALTEAVHLTLKVDRLIPVSSIEMPTGVRCYLGFVFAH
;
A
#
# COMPACT_ATOMS: atom_id res chain seq x y z
N MET A 1 6.59 61.54 18.23
CA MET A 1 5.56 60.57 18.63
C MET A 1 5.95 59.21 18.05
N ASP A 2 6.48 58.44 18.91
CA ASP A 2 7.16 57.18 18.67
C ASP A 2 6.14 56.06 18.75
N GLY A 3 6.11 55.18 17.76
CA GLY A 3 5.16 54.08 17.69
C GLY A 3 5.83 52.84 17.11
N THR A 4 6.78 52.28 17.85
CA THR A 4 7.38 50.98 17.57
C THR A 4 6.41 49.89 17.93
N GLU A 5 5.75 49.30 16.91
CA GLU A 5 5.02 48.02 17.07
C GLU A 5 6.01 46.88 17.06
N ARG A 6 6.01 46.18 18.16
CA ARG A 6 6.79 45.00 18.49
C ARG A 6 6.16 43.79 17.80
N PHE A 7 6.81 43.28 16.74
CA PHE A 7 6.51 41.95 16.18
C PHE A 7 6.87 40.88 17.23
N GLY A 8 5.85 40.18 17.70
CA GLY A 8 6.01 39.07 18.62
C GLY A 8 6.65 37.88 17.98
N ASP A 9 7.71 37.42 18.60
CA ASP A 9 8.37 36.14 18.38
C ASP A 9 7.38 34.98 18.54
N PHE A 10 7.02 34.30 17.45
CA PHE A 10 6.44 32.97 17.51
C PHE A 10 7.59 31.98 17.72
N GLU A 11 7.90 31.70 18.96
CA GLU A 11 8.74 30.58 19.36
C GLU A 11 8.21 29.27 18.80
N GLY A 12 8.97 28.69 17.90
CA GLY A 12 8.76 27.35 17.35
C GLY A 12 8.84 26.29 18.44
N LYS A 13 7.68 25.95 18.99
CA LYS A 13 7.50 24.95 20.04
C LYS A 13 8.01 23.60 19.55
N GLU A 14 9.10 23.15 20.12
CA GLU A 14 9.78 21.87 19.86
C GLU A 14 8.84 20.66 19.87
N MET A 15 8.34 20.29 18.70
CA MET A 15 7.54 19.07 18.49
C MET A 15 8.42 17.84 18.24
N LYS A 16 9.71 17.91 18.58
CA LYS A 16 10.70 16.86 18.28
C LYS A 16 10.88 15.79 19.35
N ARG A 17 10.36 16.01 20.56
CA ARG A 17 10.60 15.09 21.70
C ARG A 17 9.74 13.81 21.67
N PRO A 18 8.42 13.82 21.38
CA PRO A 18 7.63 12.59 21.40
C PRO A 18 8.03 11.59 20.33
N LEU A 19 8.45 12.06 19.14
CA LEU A 19 8.85 11.18 18.04
C LEU A 19 10.09 10.35 18.36
N LYS A 20 11.08 10.93 19.07
CA LYS A 20 12.28 10.20 19.51
C LYS A 20 11.94 9.07 20.49
N TYR A 21 11.02 9.30 21.39
CA TYR A 21 10.61 8.27 22.37
C TYR A 21 9.78 7.18 21.74
N ILE A 22 8.97 7.50 20.73
CA ILE A 22 8.21 6.51 19.95
C ILE A 22 9.18 5.62 19.14
N VAL A 23 10.17 6.21 18.46
CA VAL A 23 11.20 5.46 17.73
C VAL A 23 12.06 4.64 18.68
N LEU A 24 12.44 5.19 19.83
CA LEU A 24 13.24 4.48 20.84
C LEU A 24 12.46 3.34 21.50
N SER A 25 11.15 3.52 21.76
CA SER A 25 10.26 2.47 22.26
C SER A 25 10.09 1.35 21.23
N PHE A 26 9.99 1.68 19.95
CA PHE A 26 9.95 0.68 18.88
C PHE A 26 11.28 -0.09 18.77
N LEU A 27 12.40 0.58 18.92
CA LEU A 27 13.73 -0.05 18.92
C LEU A 27 13.94 -0.98 20.13
N LEU A 28 13.44 -0.60 21.31
CA LEU A 28 13.54 -1.40 22.55
C LEU A 28 12.67 -2.66 22.54
N ILE A 29 11.59 -2.68 21.76
CA ILE A 29 10.73 -3.86 21.58
C ILE A 29 11.41 -4.91 20.68
N ILE A 30 12.36 -4.49 19.84
CA ILE A 30 13.06 -5.37 18.87
C ILE A 30 14.20 -6.18 19.53
N ILE A 31 14.77 -5.73 20.64
CA ILE A 31 16.03 -6.27 21.19
C ILE A 31 15.91 -7.61 21.97
N PRO A 32 14.82 -7.99 22.64
CA PRO A 32 14.88 -9.18 23.53
C PRO A 32 14.56 -10.53 22.90
N PHE A 33 14.39 -10.67 21.57
CA PHE A 33 13.92 -11.95 20.99
C PHE A 33 14.96 -12.77 20.21
N SER A 34 16.23 -12.48 20.35
CA SER A 34 17.28 -13.30 19.75
C SER A 34 17.76 -14.40 20.70
N GLN A 35 16.91 -15.35 21.03
CA GLN A 35 17.36 -16.62 21.62
C GLN A 35 16.69 -17.83 20.98
N ASN A 36 17.56 -18.56 20.23
CA ASN A 36 17.52 -20.00 19.99
C ASN A 36 16.33 -20.62 19.27
N GLN A 37 16.49 -20.80 17.95
CA GLN A 37 16.53 -22.20 17.42
C GLN A 37 17.10 -22.15 16.00
N ALA A 38 18.33 -22.67 15.83
CA ALA A 38 18.89 -23.00 14.53
C ALA A 38 18.19 -24.23 13.96
N GLN A 39 16.94 -24.09 13.60
CA GLN A 39 16.22 -24.98 12.72
C GLN A 39 16.38 -24.44 11.32
N ASN A 40 16.66 -25.29 10.37
CA ASN A 40 16.88 -25.01 8.94
C ASN A 40 15.65 -24.29 8.37
N ARG A 41 15.50 -22.98 8.69
CA ARG A 41 14.36 -22.18 8.25
C ARG A 41 14.68 -21.63 6.88
N GLN A 42 13.77 -21.90 6.00
CA GLN A 42 13.72 -21.24 4.71
C GLN A 42 13.85 -19.74 4.93
N ARG A 43 14.90 -19.14 4.33
CA ARG A 43 15.23 -17.75 4.58
C ARG A 43 14.46 -16.80 3.70
N PHE A 44 13.93 -17.29 2.61
CA PHE A 44 13.16 -16.52 1.64
C PHE A 44 11.79 -17.11 1.45
N ASP A 45 10.82 -16.26 1.33
CA ASP A 45 9.52 -16.61 0.82
C ASP A 45 9.08 -15.61 -0.25
N GLY A 46 8.24 -16.06 -1.16
CA GLY A 46 7.71 -15.20 -2.19
C GLY A 46 6.48 -15.83 -2.83
N GLY A 47 5.62 -14.98 -3.36
CA GLY A 47 4.37 -15.48 -3.90
C GLY A 47 3.60 -14.47 -4.71
N MET A 48 2.49 -14.96 -5.26
CA MET A 48 1.56 -14.16 -6.04
C MET A 48 0.20 -14.11 -5.34
N MET A 49 -0.41 -12.95 -5.42
CA MET A 49 -1.73 -12.69 -4.84
C MET A 49 -2.60 -11.95 -5.85
N VAL A 50 -3.86 -12.35 -5.91
CA VAL A 50 -4.92 -11.55 -6.51
C VAL A 50 -5.55 -10.69 -5.43
N HIS A 51 -6.06 -9.55 -5.79
CA HIS A 51 -6.79 -8.70 -4.84
C HIS A 51 -8.05 -8.13 -5.43
N MET A 52 -8.99 -7.88 -4.54
CA MET A 52 -10.17 -7.07 -4.78
C MET A 52 -10.27 -6.00 -3.70
N GLY A 53 -10.87 -4.89 -4.04
CA GLY A 53 -11.07 -3.79 -3.10
C GLY A 53 -12.18 -2.88 -3.52
N TYR A 54 -12.59 -2.02 -2.60
CA TYR A 54 -13.51 -0.94 -2.86
C TYR A 54 -12.76 0.37 -2.64
N LEU A 55 -12.70 1.17 -3.70
CA LEU A 55 -12.05 2.47 -3.69
C LEU A 55 -13.11 3.56 -3.71
N HIS A 56 -12.84 4.62 -2.95
CA HIS A 56 -13.64 5.82 -2.91
C HIS A 56 -12.71 7.03 -2.88
N GLY A 57 -12.99 8.04 -3.70
CA GLY A 57 -12.22 9.27 -3.73
C GLY A 57 -12.86 10.32 -4.62
N ASP A 58 -12.74 11.57 -4.19
CA ASP A 58 -13.11 12.72 -4.99
C ASP A 58 -11.89 13.14 -5.83
N LEU A 59 -12.02 13.05 -7.15
CA LEU A 59 -11.06 13.60 -8.10
C LEU A 59 -11.50 15.02 -8.43
N SER A 60 -11.19 15.98 -7.56
CA SER A 60 -11.64 17.38 -7.72
C SER A 60 -11.10 18.02 -9.00
N THR A 61 -9.90 17.60 -9.44
CA THR A 61 -9.32 18.04 -10.72
C THR A 61 -10.19 17.70 -11.93
N LEU A 62 -11.03 16.65 -11.83
CA LEU A 62 -11.87 16.17 -12.93
C LEU A 62 -13.37 16.36 -12.65
N ASN A 63 -13.72 16.95 -11.49
CA ASN A 63 -15.12 17.08 -11.03
C ASN A 63 -15.91 15.76 -11.07
N HIS A 64 -15.20 14.65 -10.87
CA HIS A 64 -15.75 13.29 -10.94
C HIS A 64 -15.44 12.52 -9.65
N LYS A 65 -16.44 11.82 -9.13
CA LYS A 65 -16.25 10.85 -8.04
C LYS A 65 -15.81 9.53 -8.63
N ALA A 66 -14.61 9.08 -8.25
CA ALA A 66 -14.16 7.74 -8.58
C ALA A 66 -14.55 6.81 -7.42
N GLU A 67 -15.53 5.96 -7.67
CA GLU A 67 -16.03 5.00 -6.70
C GLU A 67 -16.31 3.67 -7.38
N GLY A 68 -15.83 2.58 -6.78
CA GLY A 68 -16.14 1.26 -7.33
C GLY A 68 -15.19 0.14 -6.89
N MET A 69 -15.52 -1.04 -7.40
CA MET A 69 -14.74 -2.25 -7.18
C MET A 69 -13.47 -2.23 -8.03
N THR A 70 -12.35 -2.53 -7.41
CA THR A 70 -11.07 -2.70 -8.08
C THR A 70 -10.61 -4.14 -7.98
N PHE A 71 -9.94 -4.61 -9.03
CA PHE A 71 -9.35 -5.93 -9.11
C PHE A 71 -7.91 -5.81 -9.57
N GLY A 72 -7.07 -6.71 -9.07
CA GLY A 72 -5.70 -6.69 -9.46
C GLY A 72 -4.93 -7.93 -9.04
N LEU A 73 -3.67 -7.91 -9.40
CA LEU A 73 -2.73 -8.97 -9.08
C LEU A 73 -1.35 -8.38 -8.79
N GLY A 74 -0.55 -9.13 -8.08
CA GLY A 74 0.82 -8.75 -7.78
C GLY A 74 1.53 -9.84 -7.01
N GLY A 75 2.63 -9.48 -6.37
CA GLY A 75 3.44 -10.43 -5.64
C GLY A 75 4.23 -9.79 -4.52
N VAL A 76 4.78 -10.67 -3.71
CA VAL A 76 5.63 -10.34 -2.57
C VAL A 76 6.87 -11.22 -2.60
N LEU A 77 7.99 -10.67 -2.16
CA LEU A 77 9.22 -11.39 -1.90
C LEU A 77 9.76 -10.90 -0.55
N ARG A 78 10.02 -11.84 0.39
CA ARG A 78 10.43 -11.50 1.76
C ARG A 78 11.61 -12.35 2.19
N TYR A 79 12.42 -11.75 3.04
CA TYR A 79 13.53 -12.40 3.74
C TYR A 79 13.24 -12.45 5.24
N HIS A 80 13.37 -13.62 5.85
CA HIS A 80 13.12 -13.84 7.26
C HIS A 80 14.30 -13.38 8.11
N LEU A 81 14.05 -12.36 8.95
CA LEU A 81 14.96 -11.86 9.97
C LEU A 81 14.64 -12.48 11.32
N GLY A 82 15.24 -13.64 11.60
CA GLY A 82 14.95 -14.39 12.83
C GLY A 82 13.55 -15.01 12.81
N ASN A 83 12.88 -15.01 13.97
CA ASN A 83 11.67 -15.81 14.18
C ASN A 83 10.35 -15.04 14.05
N HIS A 84 10.42 -13.72 13.98
CA HIS A 84 9.21 -12.89 14.10
C HIS A 84 9.15 -11.73 13.10
N PHE A 85 10.23 -11.48 12.34
CA PHE A 85 10.29 -10.36 11.43
C PHE A 85 10.66 -10.79 10.03
N ARG A 86 10.07 -10.11 9.04
CA ARG A 86 10.40 -10.27 7.62
C ARG A 86 10.59 -8.90 7.01
N LEU A 87 11.57 -8.80 6.11
CA LEU A 87 11.79 -7.64 5.26
C LEU A 87 11.73 -8.07 3.81
N GLY A 88 11.17 -7.22 2.96
CA GLY A 88 11.06 -7.58 1.56
C GLY A 88 10.54 -6.46 0.70
N GLY A 89 9.95 -6.86 -0.41
CA GLY A 89 9.28 -5.96 -1.32
C GLY A 89 7.99 -6.58 -1.84
N GLU A 90 7.06 -5.73 -2.16
CA GLU A 90 5.83 -6.13 -2.81
C GLU A 90 5.44 -5.15 -3.92
N GLY A 91 4.69 -5.62 -4.90
CA GLY A 91 4.21 -4.78 -5.97
C GLY A 91 2.95 -5.35 -6.61
N TYR A 92 2.04 -4.46 -6.98
CA TYR A 92 0.72 -4.80 -7.48
C TYR A 92 0.26 -3.88 -8.59
N VAL A 93 -0.61 -4.40 -9.40
CA VAL A 93 -1.36 -3.67 -10.41
C VAL A 93 -2.83 -3.80 -10.07
N SER A 94 -3.53 -2.69 -10.02
CA SER A 94 -4.94 -2.60 -9.69
C SER A 94 -5.69 -1.88 -10.81
N THR A 95 -6.85 -2.37 -11.19
CA THR A 95 -7.69 -1.74 -12.22
C THR A 95 -9.10 -1.55 -11.68
N LEU A 96 -9.55 -0.31 -11.71
CA LEU A 96 -10.92 0.10 -11.47
C LEU A 96 -11.59 0.31 -12.83
N LYS A 97 -12.60 -0.50 -13.16
CA LYS A 97 -13.42 -0.28 -14.34
C LYS A 97 -14.63 0.56 -13.96
N GLN A 98 -14.75 1.71 -14.56
CA GLN A 98 -15.94 2.53 -14.46
C GLN A 98 -16.98 1.99 -15.46
N MET A 99 -18.20 1.69 -15.02
CA MET A 99 -19.20 0.97 -15.82
C MET A 99 -19.74 1.74 -17.04
N HIS A 100 -19.40 3.01 -17.20
CA HIS A 100 -19.84 3.83 -18.34
C HIS A 100 -18.67 4.16 -19.24
N ASN A 101 -18.86 3.99 -20.54
CA ASN A 101 -18.02 4.50 -21.64
C ASN A 101 -16.60 3.95 -21.77
N GLY A 102 -16.26 2.78 -21.20
CA GLY A 102 -14.92 2.21 -21.36
C GLY A 102 -13.82 2.91 -20.58
N SER A 103 -14.15 3.87 -19.72
CA SER A 103 -13.19 4.55 -18.83
C SER A 103 -12.64 3.59 -17.79
N TYR A 104 -11.34 3.69 -17.50
CA TYR A 104 -10.69 2.90 -16.46
C TYR A 104 -9.63 3.71 -15.72
N ILE A 105 -9.41 3.34 -14.47
CA ILE A 105 -8.31 3.84 -13.66
C ILE A 105 -7.41 2.65 -13.33
N ARG A 106 -6.15 2.74 -13.69
CA ARG A 106 -5.14 1.74 -13.41
C ARG A 106 -4.11 2.30 -12.46
N THR A 107 -3.91 1.63 -11.34
CA THR A 107 -2.90 2.00 -10.34
C THR A 107 -1.86 0.89 -10.26
N ASN A 108 -0.60 1.24 -10.48
CA ASN A 108 0.55 0.37 -10.26
C ASN A 108 1.30 0.89 -9.05
N TRP A 109 1.65 0.03 -8.11
CA TRP A 109 2.38 0.43 -6.93
C TRP A 109 3.30 -0.67 -6.42
N GLY A 110 4.34 -0.27 -5.72
CA GLY A 110 5.28 -1.20 -5.10
C GLY A 110 6.17 -0.49 -4.10
N GLY A 111 6.74 -1.26 -3.18
CA GLY A 111 7.54 -0.71 -2.13
C GLY A 111 8.27 -1.73 -1.28
N LEU A 112 8.98 -1.22 -0.29
CA LEU A 112 9.65 -2.01 0.73
C LEU A 112 8.66 -2.39 1.82
N LEU A 113 8.56 -3.68 2.09
CA LEU A 113 7.69 -4.28 3.10
C LEU A 113 8.51 -4.67 4.32
N ALA A 114 7.99 -4.33 5.50
CA ALA A 114 8.44 -4.87 6.77
C ALA A 114 7.23 -5.42 7.53
N ASP A 115 7.28 -6.66 7.96
CA ASP A 115 6.21 -7.28 8.75
C ASP A 115 6.72 -8.07 9.94
N ALA A 116 5.87 -8.16 10.96
CA ALA A 116 6.04 -9.03 12.11
C ALA A 116 5.02 -10.17 12.02
N TYR A 117 5.45 -11.39 12.33
CA TYR A 117 4.60 -12.56 12.28
C TYR A 117 4.75 -13.44 13.52
N TRP A 118 3.70 -14.20 13.82
CA TRP A 118 3.65 -15.13 14.94
C TRP A 118 3.18 -16.49 14.43
N GLN A 119 3.84 -17.55 14.88
CA GLN A 119 3.54 -18.91 14.44
C GLN A 119 2.71 -19.67 15.47
N PHE A 120 1.50 -20.08 15.08
CA PHE A 120 0.57 -20.89 15.88
C PHE A 120 0.22 -22.18 15.13
N GLY A 121 1.08 -23.18 15.23
CA GLY A 121 0.93 -24.40 14.46
C GLY A 121 0.97 -24.13 12.95
N ARG A 122 -0.15 -24.34 12.26
CA ARG A 122 -0.28 -24.07 10.81
C ARG A 122 -0.69 -22.65 10.49
N TRP A 123 -1.10 -21.87 11.49
CA TRP A 123 -1.56 -20.50 11.32
C TRP A 123 -0.42 -19.52 11.62
N GLN A 124 -0.27 -18.54 10.78
CA GLN A 124 0.76 -17.51 10.91
C GLN A 124 0.16 -16.13 10.67
N PRO A 125 -0.50 -15.54 11.68
CA PRO A 125 -0.92 -14.15 11.59
C PRO A 125 0.29 -13.23 11.47
N PHE A 126 0.12 -12.13 10.74
CA PHE A 126 1.13 -11.12 10.55
C PHE A 126 0.53 -9.72 10.49
N ALA A 127 1.34 -8.73 10.80
CA ALA A 127 1.04 -7.32 10.63
C ALA A 127 2.29 -6.61 10.12
N GLY A 128 2.10 -5.69 9.20
CA GLY A 128 3.22 -5.02 8.55
C GLY A 128 2.88 -3.67 7.96
N VAL A 129 3.89 -3.09 7.36
CA VAL A 129 3.78 -1.83 6.65
C VAL A 129 4.64 -1.88 5.39
N THR A 130 4.10 -1.36 4.30
CA THR A 130 4.84 -1.13 3.05
C THR A 130 4.96 0.36 2.82
N ILE A 131 6.18 0.80 2.49
CA ILE A 131 6.47 2.18 2.11
C ILE A 131 7.00 2.15 0.69
N GLY A 132 6.41 2.97 -0.18
CA GLY A 132 6.81 2.93 -1.57
C GLY A 132 6.20 4.03 -2.42
N GLY A 133 6.21 3.78 -3.72
CA GLY A 133 5.67 4.68 -4.72
C GLY A 133 4.79 3.94 -5.72
N GLY A 134 4.01 4.73 -6.43
CA GLY A 134 3.13 4.21 -7.45
C GLY A 134 2.81 5.24 -8.51
N LYS A 135 2.10 4.76 -9.52
CA LYS A 135 1.58 5.58 -10.62
C LYS A 135 0.13 5.21 -10.89
N THR A 136 -0.71 6.22 -10.94
CA THR A 136 -2.09 6.10 -11.39
C THR A 136 -2.20 6.62 -12.82
N SER A 137 -2.85 5.83 -13.68
CA SER A 137 -3.16 6.19 -15.06
C SER A 137 -4.67 6.12 -15.23
N SER A 138 -5.28 7.26 -15.53
CA SER A 138 -6.73 7.37 -15.75
C SER A 138 -6.98 7.61 -17.23
N LEU A 139 -7.78 6.76 -17.85
CA LEU A 139 -8.32 6.97 -19.18
C LEU A 139 -9.81 7.31 -19.05
N LEU A 140 -10.15 8.53 -19.40
CA LEU A 140 -11.52 9.01 -19.45
C LEU A 140 -11.95 9.13 -20.91
N MET A 141 -13.00 8.42 -21.26
CA MET A 141 -13.65 8.55 -22.57
C MET A 141 -14.90 9.38 -22.40
N PHE A 142 -15.04 10.43 -23.20
CA PHE A 142 -16.26 11.24 -23.26
C PHE A 142 -17.13 10.72 -24.42
N GLU A 143 -18.44 10.61 -24.22
CA GLU A 143 -19.37 10.33 -25.30
C GLU A 143 -19.38 11.49 -26.29
N GLY A 144 -18.68 11.31 -27.44
CA GLY A 144 -18.86 12.14 -28.61
C GLY A 144 -20.07 11.65 -29.41
N SER A 145 -20.77 12.57 -30.08
CA SER A 145 -21.82 12.24 -31.01
C SER A 145 -21.30 11.26 -32.07
N ALA A 146 -22.09 10.26 -32.47
CA ALA A 146 -21.69 9.16 -33.35
C ALA A 146 -21.26 9.59 -34.78
N ASP A 147 -21.27 10.87 -35.10
CA ASP A 147 -20.92 11.42 -36.41
C ASP A 147 -19.50 12.02 -36.51
N ASP A 148 -18.74 12.08 -35.39
CA ASP A 148 -17.40 12.65 -35.45
C ASP A 148 -16.33 11.55 -35.47
N TRP A 149 -15.64 11.44 -36.59
CA TRP A 149 -14.46 10.58 -36.81
C TRP A 149 -13.21 11.00 -36.00
N GLU A 150 -13.33 11.96 -35.13
CA GLU A 150 -12.23 12.46 -34.27
C GLU A 150 -12.21 11.71 -32.92
N ALA A 151 -11.96 10.40 -32.96
CA ALA A 151 -11.80 9.58 -31.75
C ALA A 151 -10.61 10.01 -30.85
N GLU A 152 -9.67 10.77 -31.37
CA GLU A 152 -8.50 11.26 -30.61
C GLU A 152 -8.81 12.45 -29.69
N SER A 153 -9.86 13.24 -29.96
CA SER A 153 -10.19 14.40 -29.16
C SER A 153 -11.02 14.10 -27.89
N ASN A 154 -11.56 12.86 -27.80
CA ASN A 154 -12.48 12.48 -26.72
C ASN A 154 -11.85 11.59 -25.65
N ALA A 155 -10.54 11.35 -25.67
CA ALA A 155 -9.83 10.56 -24.70
C ALA A 155 -8.81 11.41 -23.95
N PHE A 156 -8.96 11.52 -22.63
CA PHE A 156 -8.00 12.21 -21.75
C PHE A 156 -7.22 11.18 -20.96
N LEU A 157 -5.89 11.16 -21.15
CA LEU A 157 -4.97 10.32 -20.40
C LEU A 157 -4.27 11.16 -19.34
N HIS A 158 -4.55 10.89 -18.08
CA HIS A 158 -3.90 11.53 -16.96
C HIS A 158 -3.01 10.54 -16.20
N ASN A 159 -1.79 10.97 -15.89
CA ASN A 159 -0.82 10.15 -15.18
C ASN A 159 -0.29 10.89 -13.97
N GLU A 160 -0.44 10.29 -12.80
CA GLU A 160 0.09 10.84 -11.55
C GLU A 160 0.98 9.83 -10.83
N SER A 161 2.08 10.31 -10.26
CA SER A 161 2.96 9.50 -9.42
C SER A 161 2.79 9.92 -7.96
N PHE A 162 2.80 8.95 -7.06
CA PHE A 162 2.56 9.18 -5.64
C PHE A 162 3.49 8.35 -4.75
N PHE A 163 3.73 8.86 -3.55
CA PHE A 163 4.32 8.09 -2.45
C PHE A 163 3.22 7.68 -1.47
N PHE A 164 3.41 6.51 -0.84
CA PHE A 164 2.40 5.96 0.05
C PHE A 164 3.01 5.22 1.25
N VAL A 165 2.19 5.11 2.28
CA VAL A 165 2.35 4.16 3.39
C VAL A 165 1.15 3.22 3.35
N ASN A 166 1.40 1.91 3.42
CA ASN A 166 0.39 0.88 3.29
C ASN A 166 0.43 -0.08 4.49
N PRO A 167 -0.25 0.24 5.60
CA PRO A 167 -0.41 -0.70 6.69
C PRO A 167 -1.21 -1.92 6.22
N ASN A 168 -0.79 -3.09 6.65
CA ASN A 168 -1.41 -4.34 6.29
C ASN A 168 -1.46 -5.32 7.48
N ILE A 169 -2.47 -6.16 7.47
CA ILE A 169 -2.62 -7.29 8.38
C ILE A 169 -3.06 -8.50 7.58
N GLY A 170 -2.72 -9.68 8.07
CA GLY A 170 -3.14 -10.89 7.39
C GLY A 170 -2.84 -12.15 8.17
N VAL A 171 -3.13 -13.26 7.52
CA VAL A 171 -2.87 -14.58 8.05
C VAL A 171 -2.40 -15.50 6.92
N GLU A 172 -1.41 -16.30 7.21
CA GLU A 172 -0.93 -17.37 6.34
C GLU A 172 -1.31 -18.71 6.96
N PHE A 173 -1.80 -19.62 6.14
CA PHE A 173 -2.10 -20.97 6.52
C PHE A 173 -1.17 -21.94 5.78
N ALA A 174 -0.33 -22.65 6.50
CA ALA A 174 0.59 -23.63 5.95
C ALA A 174 -0.17 -24.85 5.41
N LEU A 175 -0.29 -24.95 4.09
CA LEU A 175 -0.82 -26.12 3.40
C LEU A 175 0.20 -27.25 3.45
N THR A 176 1.45 -26.91 3.16
CA THR A 176 2.64 -27.77 3.29
C THR A 176 3.75 -26.95 3.95
N GLU A 177 4.91 -27.57 4.17
CA GLU A 177 6.09 -26.85 4.66
C GLU A 177 6.57 -25.77 3.69
N ALA A 178 6.34 -25.94 2.39
CA ALA A 178 6.81 -25.04 1.34
C ALA A 178 5.71 -24.14 0.76
N VAL A 179 4.42 -24.36 1.06
CA VAL A 179 3.31 -23.61 0.42
C VAL A 179 2.34 -23.12 1.48
N HIS A 180 2.16 -21.82 1.53
CA HIS A 180 1.22 -21.15 2.43
C HIS A 180 0.12 -20.47 1.61
N LEU A 181 -1.13 -20.64 2.04
CA LEU A 181 -2.25 -19.83 1.56
C LEU A 181 -2.29 -18.54 2.39
N THR A 182 -2.27 -17.40 1.72
CA THR A 182 -2.22 -16.08 2.37
C THR A 182 -3.51 -15.32 2.15
N LEU A 183 -4.08 -14.80 3.22
CA LEU A 183 -5.14 -13.80 3.22
C LEU A 183 -4.59 -12.51 3.85
N LYS A 184 -4.63 -11.39 3.13
CA LYS A 184 -4.13 -10.09 3.58
C LYS A 184 -5.18 -9.01 3.34
N VAL A 185 -5.23 -8.05 4.24
CA VAL A 185 -6.02 -6.81 4.09
C VAL A 185 -5.08 -5.63 4.26
N ASP A 186 -5.25 -4.64 3.40
CA ASP A 186 -4.46 -3.41 3.47
C ASP A 186 -5.28 -2.16 3.15
N ARG A 187 -4.67 -1.01 3.44
CA ARG A 187 -5.18 0.30 3.05
C ARG A 187 -4.03 1.20 2.61
N LEU A 188 -4.00 1.54 1.34
CA LEU A 188 -3.01 2.45 0.80
C LEU A 188 -3.34 3.89 1.22
N ILE A 189 -2.37 4.55 1.88
CA ILE A 189 -2.49 5.92 2.39
C ILE A 189 -1.47 6.77 1.63
N PRO A 190 -1.88 7.66 0.71
CA PRO A 190 -0.97 8.56 0.04
C PRO A 190 -0.36 9.54 1.04
N VAL A 191 0.94 9.79 0.92
CA VAL A 191 1.67 10.75 1.77
C VAL A 191 1.74 12.14 1.10
N SER A 192 1.56 12.18 -0.22
CA SER A 192 1.52 13.41 -1.01
C SER A 192 0.09 13.94 -1.13
N SER A 193 -0.04 15.26 -1.36
CA SER A 193 -1.33 15.95 -1.54
C SER A 193 -2.05 15.58 -2.85
N ILE A 194 -1.86 14.37 -3.34
CA ILE A 194 -2.46 13.88 -4.58
C ILE A 194 -3.83 13.30 -4.27
N GLU A 195 -4.81 13.73 -5.03
CA GLU A 195 -6.16 13.21 -4.99
C GLU A 195 -6.19 11.84 -5.68
N MET A 196 -6.17 10.78 -4.89
CA MET A 196 -6.30 9.45 -5.42
C MET A 196 -7.39 8.68 -4.66
N PRO A 197 -8.15 7.83 -5.35
CA PRO A 197 -9.11 6.97 -4.69
C PRO A 197 -8.41 6.05 -3.69
N THR A 198 -8.79 6.14 -2.43
CA THR A 198 -8.29 5.29 -1.35
C THR A 198 -9.37 4.31 -0.93
N GLY A 199 -8.96 3.17 -0.38
CA GLY A 199 -9.92 2.18 0.07
C GLY A 199 -9.24 0.98 0.70
N VAL A 200 -10.06 0.03 1.10
CA VAL A 200 -9.61 -1.23 1.67
C VAL A 200 -9.53 -2.29 0.57
N ARG A 201 -8.44 -3.06 0.57
CA ARG A 201 -8.22 -4.16 -0.36
C ARG A 201 -8.00 -5.45 0.40
N CYS A 202 -8.57 -6.51 -0.12
CA CYS A 202 -8.40 -7.88 0.36
C CYS A 202 -7.62 -8.69 -0.68
N TYR A 203 -6.63 -9.45 -0.24
CA TYR A 203 -5.73 -10.23 -1.07
C TYR A 203 -5.85 -11.70 -0.71
N LEU A 204 -5.82 -12.53 -1.73
CA LEU A 204 -5.75 -13.97 -1.60
C LEU A 204 -4.66 -14.50 -2.53
N GLY A 205 -3.82 -15.39 -2.05
CA GLY A 205 -2.76 -15.96 -2.88
C GLY A 205 -1.95 -17.03 -2.19
N PHE A 206 -0.90 -17.45 -2.88
CA PHE A 206 0.02 -18.45 -2.39
C PHE A 206 1.40 -17.86 -2.23
N VAL A 207 2.05 -18.21 -1.13
CA VAL A 207 3.43 -17.88 -0.82
C VAL A 207 4.20 -19.18 -0.74
N PHE A 208 5.33 -19.23 -1.41
CA PHE A 208 6.25 -20.34 -1.46
C PHE A 208 7.47 -20.01 -0.62
N ALA A 209 7.76 -20.84 0.33
CA ALA A 209 8.92 -20.71 1.20
C ALA A 209 10.08 -21.56 0.65
N HIS A 210 11.28 -20.96 0.61
CA HIS A 210 12.53 -21.56 0.09
C HIS A 210 13.68 -21.44 1.07
#